data_b1c7f75bfe223d534af504735340bdeb
#
_entry.id   b1c7f75bfe223d534af504735340bdeb
#
_cell.length_a   1.000
_cell.length_b   1.000
_cell.length_c   1.000
_cell.angle_alpha   90.00
_cell.angle_beta   90.00
_cell.angle_gamma   90.00
#
_symmetry.space_group_name_H-M   'P 1'
#
loop_
_entity.id
_entity.type
_entity.pdbx_description
1 polymer ?
#
loop_
_entity_poly.entity_id
_entity_poly.type
_entity_poly.pdbx_seq_one_letter_code
_entity_poly.pdbx_strand_id
1 'polypeptide(L)'
;FQAASDYLGAVADTDNDEILDGNKPLNFMNFPVSGSAVTYDSTSFCPDSASTATSISTGHKTYSGTINMDESMTVKYETIAEQLKDEGYDIGVVSSVNLNHATPAAFYCHQPSRNNYYEIGEELIASDFDYFAGGALLKPEGADGDQENLYDKAEKAGYKVVNTQAEAEKISSKDEKVLLVSEKLADGDSISYENDRANGEWALADYVDKGIEVLSDNDKGFFMMVEGGKIDWACHGNDAATVFNEVKDMDDAIKVAYEFYKKHPKETLIVVTADHETGGIVLGTGKYA
;
A
#
# COMPACT_ATOMS: atom_id res chain seq x y z
N PHE A 1 4.46 -9.94 -10.88
CA PHE A 1 5.35 -10.60 -9.90
C PHE A 1 6.28 -11.64 -10.57
N GLN A 2 5.74 -12.64 -11.28
CA GLN A 2 6.59 -13.66 -11.91
C GLN A 2 7.56 -13.06 -12.93
N ALA A 3 7.10 -12.15 -13.80
CA ALA A 3 7.96 -11.49 -14.78
C ALA A 3 9.09 -10.67 -14.12
N ALA A 4 8.80 -9.99 -13.01
CA ALA A 4 9.81 -9.25 -12.25
C ALA A 4 10.84 -10.21 -11.61
N SER A 5 10.39 -11.32 -11.03
CA SER A 5 11.28 -12.35 -10.47
C SER A 5 12.20 -12.95 -11.55
N ASP A 6 11.64 -13.25 -12.72
CA ASP A 6 12.41 -13.81 -13.83
C ASP A 6 13.40 -12.80 -14.40
N TYR A 7 13.00 -11.53 -14.56
CA TYR A 7 13.87 -10.46 -15.01
C TYR A 7 15.06 -10.23 -14.05
N LEU A 8 14.76 -10.12 -12.75
CA LEU A 8 15.80 -9.93 -11.73
C LEU A 8 16.72 -11.15 -11.59
N GLY A 9 16.19 -12.35 -11.88
CA GLY A 9 16.99 -13.56 -11.99
C GLY A 9 17.92 -13.57 -13.21
N ALA A 10 17.42 -13.10 -14.36
CA ALA A 10 18.19 -13.02 -15.60
C ALA A 10 19.37 -12.05 -15.53
N VAL A 11 19.26 -10.98 -14.77
CA VAL A 11 20.34 -10.01 -14.51
C VAL A 11 21.50 -10.63 -13.71
N ALA A 12 21.33 -11.86 -13.23
CA ALA A 12 22.32 -12.57 -12.43
C ALA A 12 23.17 -13.59 -13.24
N ASP A 13 23.19 -13.51 -14.58
CA ASP A 13 24.21 -14.20 -15.38
C ASP A 13 25.56 -13.57 -15.06
N THR A 14 26.37 -14.28 -14.28
CA THR A 14 27.64 -13.77 -13.74
C THR A 14 28.86 -14.26 -14.52
N ASP A 15 28.71 -15.26 -15.36
CA ASP A 15 29.83 -15.83 -16.15
C ASP A 15 29.69 -15.65 -17.66
N ASN A 16 28.54 -15.09 -18.09
CA ASN A 16 28.27 -14.72 -19.48
C ASN A 16 28.32 -15.91 -20.46
N ASP A 17 27.82 -17.06 -20.00
CA ASP A 17 27.78 -18.29 -20.81
C ASP A 17 26.44 -18.50 -21.54
N GLU A 18 25.57 -17.52 -21.58
CA GLU A 18 24.21 -17.53 -22.13
C GLU A 18 23.23 -18.46 -21.34
N ILE A 19 23.63 -18.97 -20.20
CA ILE A 19 22.79 -19.72 -19.27
C ILE A 19 22.56 -18.85 -18.04
N LEU A 20 21.29 -18.67 -17.66
CA LEU A 20 20.97 -17.90 -16.46
C LEU A 20 21.51 -18.64 -15.22
N ASP A 21 22.37 -18.00 -14.43
CA ASP A 21 23.01 -18.54 -13.24
C ASP A 21 22.04 -18.84 -12.09
N GLY A 22 20.84 -18.80 -12.34
CA GLY A 22 19.82 -19.10 -11.38
C GLY A 22 18.97 -17.89 -11.03
N ASN A 23 17.96 -18.24 -10.35
CA ASN A 23 16.88 -17.39 -9.95
C ASN A 23 17.25 -16.70 -8.63
N LYS A 24 17.19 -15.37 -8.58
CA LYS A 24 17.06 -14.64 -7.31
C LYS A 24 15.58 -14.35 -7.11
N PRO A 25 14.81 -15.29 -6.51
CA PRO A 25 13.39 -15.08 -6.34
C PRO A 25 13.16 -13.88 -5.43
N LEU A 26 12.06 -13.16 -5.67
CA LEU A 26 11.55 -12.19 -4.74
C LEU A 26 11.30 -12.85 -3.37
N ASN A 27 11.42 -12.10 -2.27
CA ASN A 27 11.33 -12.66 -0.92
C ASN A 27 10.02 -13.43 -0.70
N PHE A 28 8.89 -12.86 -1.14
CA PHE A 28 7.58 -13.47 -0.98
C PHE A 28 7.35 -14.72 -1.85
N MET A 29 8.11 -14.92 -2.93
CA MET A 29 8.03 -16.14 -3.75
C MET A 29 8.49 -17.40 -2.98
N ASN A 30 9.18 -17.23 -1.86
CA ASN A 30 9.61 -18.32 -0.98
C ASN A 30 8.61 -18.61 0.16
N PHE A 31 7.47 -17.94 0.21
CA PHE A 31 6.47 -18.19 1.23
C PHE A 31 5.87 -19.58 1.09
N PRO A 32 5.58 -20.28 2.21
CA PRO A 32 5.23 -21.70 2.19
C PRO A 32 3.84 -22.00 1.64
N VAL A 33 2.99 -20.98 1.49
CA VAL A 33 1.61 -21.13 1.02
C VAL A 33 1.40 -20.19 -0.16
N SER A 34 0.82 -20.72 -1.23
CA SER A 34 0.40 -19.97 -2.39
C SER A 34 -1.06 -20.28 -2.74
N GLY A 35 -1.72 -19.33 -3.35
CA GLY A 35 -3.11 -19.44 -3.78
C GLY A 35 -3.38 -18.61 -5.03
N SER A 36 -4.62 -18.56 -5.43
CA SER A 36 -5.10 -17.73 -6.53
C SER A 36 -6.31 -16.92 -6.09
N ALA A 37 -6.43 -15.71 -6.59
CA ALA A 37 -7.57 -14.84 -6.36
C ALA A 37 -8.30 -14.55 -7.68
N VAL A 38 -9.60 -14.29 -7.57
CA VAL A 38 -10.44 -13.85 -8.68
C VAL A 38 -10.85 -12.40 -8.39
N THR A 39 -10.49 -11.51 -9.27
CA THR A 39 -10.51 -10.06 -8.99
C THR A 39 -11.71 -9.30 -9.55
N TYR A 40 -12.62 -9.92 -10.36
CA TYR A 40 -13.79 -9.24 -10.88
C TYR A 40 -14.64 -8.57 -9.77
N ASP A 41 -15.26 -7.43 -10.08
CA ASP A 41 -16.22 -6.76 -9.19
C ASP A 41 -17.69 -7.03 -9.62
N SER A 42 -18.65 -6.37 -8.98
CA SER A 42 -20.08 -6.57 -9.29
C SER A 42 -20.49 -6.04 -10.67
N THR A 43 -19.64 -5.27 -11.35
CA THR A 43 -19.96 -4.62 -12.64
C THR A 43 -18.99 -4.96 -13.76
N SER A 44 -17.78 -5.42 -13.44
CA SER A 44 -16.71 -5.55 -14.44
C SER A 44 -15.81 -6.77 -14.20
N PHE A 45 -15.38 -7.39 -15.30
CA PHE A 45 -14.27 -8.35 -15.29
C PHE A 45 -12.89 -7.67 -15.21
N CYS A 46 -12.85 -6.37 -15.54
CA CYS A 46 -11.69 -5.50 -15.38
C CYS A 46 -12.03 -4.44 -14.32
N PRO A 47 -11.95 -4.80 -13.04
CA PRO A 47 -12.37 -3.93 -11.93
C PRO A 47 -11.37 -2.81 -11.69
N ASP A 48 -11.74 -1.87 -10.83
CA ASP A 48 -10.84 -0.85 -10.31
C ASP A 48 -10.40 -1.15 -8.87
N SER A 49 -9.40 -0.40 -8.38
CA SER A 49 -8.84 -0.62 -7.03
C SER A 49 -9.86 -0.34 -5.91
N ALA A 50 -10.86 0.51 -6.10
CA ALA A 50 -11.88 0.76 -5.08
C ALA A 50 -12.68 -0.51 -4.77
N SER A 51 -13.19 -1.16 -5.80
CA SER A 51 -14.01 -2.38 -5.67
C SER A 51 -13.19 -3.61 -5.26
N THR A 52 -11.96 -3.72 -5.75
CA THR A 52 -11.09 -4.86 -5.40
C THR A 52 -10.52 -4.74 -4.00
N ALA A 53 -10.06 -3.56 -3.60
CA ALA A 53 -9.60 -3.34 -2.23
C ALA A 53 -10.78 -3.48 -1.23
N THR A 54 -12.00 -3.07 -1.60
CA THR A 54 -13.21 -3.41 -0.83
C THR A 54 -13.34 -4.92 -0.64
N SER A 55 -13.12 -5.70 -1.71
CA SER A 55 -13.18 -7.17 -1.60
C SER A 55 -12.13 -7.74 -0.67
N ILE A 56 -10.92 -7.17 -0.65
CA ILE A 56 -9.82 -7.58 0.23
C ILE A 56 -10.11 -7.21 1.69
N SER A 57 -10.57 -5.98 1.93
CA SER A 57 -10.74 -5.44 3.28
C SER A 57 -12.01 -5.93 4.00
N THR A 58 -13.07 -6.26 3.23
CA THR A 58 -14.39 -6.58 3.79
C THR A 58 -14.91 -7.98 3.45
N GLY A 59 -14.33 -8.64 2.44
CA GLY A 59 -14.84 -9.90 1.90
C GLY A 59 -16.09 -9.74 1.00
N HIS A 60 -16.51 -8.52 0.70
CA HIS A 60 -17.67 -8.22 -0.14
C HIS A 60 -17.28 -7.63 -1.49
N LYS A 61 -18.06 -7.92 -2.53
CA LYS A 61 -17.95 -7.24 -3.81
C LYS A 61 -18.86 -6.03 -3.87
N THR A 62 -18.42 -5.01 -4.61
CA THR A 62 -19.19 -3.78 -4.85
C THR A 62 -19.03 -3.32 -6.30
N TYR A 63 -19.56 -2.17 -6.65
CA TYR A 63 -19.40 -1.57 -7.96
C TYR A 63 -18.02 -0.93 -8.12
N SER A 64 -17.53 -0.91 -9.37
CA SER A 64 -16.34 -0.13 -9.71
C SER A 64 -16.47 1.32 -9.22
N GLY A 65 -15.43 1.81 -8.58
CA GLY A 65 -15.38 3.17 -8.03
C GLY A 65 -15.98 3.35 -6.64
N THR A 66 -16.67 2.35 -6.10
CA THR A 66 -17.29 2.38 -4.77
C THR A 66 -16.36 1.77 -3.72
N ILE A 67 -16.29 2.39 -2.55
CA ILE A 67 -15.44 1.96 -1.43
C ILE A 67 -16.32 1.50 -0.26
N ASN A 68 -16.21 0.22 0.12
CA ASN A 68 -16.82 -0.39 1.31
C ASN A 68 -18.31 -0.12 1.50
N MET A 69 -19.04 -0.05 0.42
CA MET A 69 -20.50 0.08 0.44
C MET A 69 -21.15 -0.98 -0.45
N ASP A 70 -22.37 -1.32 -0.13
CA ASP A 70 -23.19 -2.20 -0.95
C ASP A 70 -23.58 -1.56 -2.29
N GLU A 71 -24.16 -2.34 -3.18
CA GLU A 71 -24.59 -1.89 -4.51
C GLU A 71 -25.67 -0.79 -4.48
N SER A 72 -26.40 -0.65 -3.37
CA SER A 72 -27.36 0.43 -3.15
C SER A 72 -26.72 1.71 -2.59
N MET A 73 -25.42 1.67 -2.21
CA MET A 73 -24.67 2.74 -1.56
C MET A 73 -25.33 3.21 -0.23
N THR A 74 -26.02 2.29 0.45
CA THR A 74 -26.71 2.57 1.70
C THR A 74 -26.21 1.77 2.88
N VAL A 75 -25.61 0.60 2.63
CA VAL A 75 -25.03 -0.26 3.66
C VAL A 75 -23.50 -0.15 3.59
N LYS A 76 -22.90 0.22 4.70
CA LYS A 76 -21.44 0.21 4.88
C LYS A 76 -20.98 -1.20 5.25
N TYR A 77 -19.91 -1.66 4.61
CA TYR A 77 -19.24 -2.92 4.95
C TYR A 77 -18.10 -2.64 5.91
N GLU A 78 -18.17 -3.19 7.11
CA GLU A 78 -17.08 -3.09 8.08
C GLU A 78 -15.81 -3.77 7.57
N THR A 79 -14.69 -3.09 7.69
CA THR A 79 -13.39 -3.58 7.24
C THR A 79 -12.70 -4.43 8.31
N ILE A 80 -11.78 -5.31 7.90
CA ILE A 80 -10.92 -6.05 8.83
C ILE A 80 -10.12 -5.11 9.74
N ALA A 81 -9.71 -3.95 9.24
CA ALA A 81 -8.94 -2.98 10.01
C ALA A 81 -9.81 -2.34 11.11
N GLU A 82 -11.07 -1.98 10.81
CA GLU A 82 -12.01 -1.48 11.80
C GLU A 82 -12.32 -2.53 12.87
N GLN A 83 -12.61 -3.78 12.46
CA GLN A 83 -12.86 -4.88 13.40
C GLN A 83 -11.68 -5.09 14.35
N LEU A 84 -10.45 -5.06 13.84
CA LEU A 84 -9.26 -5.22 14.67
C LEU A 84 -9.02 -4.01 15.58
N LYS A 85 -9.32 -2.79 15.11
CA LYS A 85 -9.27 -1.59 15.95
C LYS A 85 -10.23 -1.70 17.13
N ASP A 86 -11.46 -2.16 16.89
CA ASP A 86 -12.47 -2.39 17.94
C ASP A 86 -12.03 -3.47 18.94
N GLU A 87 -11.25 -4.45 18.51
CA GLU A 87 -10.63 -5.47 19.38
C GLU A 87 -9.38 -4.96 20.12
N GLY A 88 -8.96 -3.74 19.87
CA GLY A 88 -7.84 -3.07 20.55
C GLY A 88 -6.46 -3.32 19.93
N TYR A 89 -6.41 -3.72 18.67
CA TYR A 89 -5.16 -3.74 17.90
C TYR A 89 -4.79 -2.33 17.42
N ASP A 90 -3.51 -2.08 17.26
CA ASP A 90 -3.04 -0.89 16.57
C ASP A 90 -3.10 -1.10 15.06
N ILE A 91 -3.46 -0.05 14.32
CA ILE A 91 -3.70 -0.14 12.88
C ILE A 91 -2.78 0.80 12.13
N GLY A 92 -2.07 0.25 11.14
CA GLY A 92 -1.25 0.99 10.19
C GLY A 92 -1.74 0.88 8.75
N VAL A 93 -1.65 1.96 8.00
CA VAL A 93 -1.90 2.01 6.56
C VAL A 93 -0.75 2.73 5.88
N VAL A 94 -0.05 2.02 5.01
CA VAL A 94 1.14 2.52 4.30
C VAL A 94 0.94 2.36 2.80
N SER A 95 1.27 3.39 2.03
CA SER A 95 1.15 3.32 0.58
C SER A 95 2.23 4.13 -0.13
N SER A 96 2.71 3.64 -1.26
CA SER A 96 3.59 4.40 -2.14
C SER A 96 2.85 5.49 -2.95
N VAL A 97 1.50 5.48 -2.93
CA VAL A 97 0.66 6.53 -3.51
C VAL A 97 -0.01 7.36 -2.42
N ASN A 98 -1.01 8.16 -2.77
CA ASN A 98 -1.71 9.04 -1.82
C ASN A 98 -2.48 8.25 -0.77
N LEU A 99 -2.43 8.70 0.47
CA LEU A 99 -3.06 8.00 1.60
C LEU A 99 -4.59 7.96 1.50
N ASN A 100 -5.22 8.89 0.79
CA ASN A 100 -6.65 8.89 0.48
C ASN A 100 -6.97 8.42 -0.95
N HIS A 101 -6.05 7.70 -1.61
CA HIS A 101 -6.34 6.95 -2.84
C HIS A 101 -7.20 5.72 -2.52
N ALA A 102 -7.82 5.13 -3.54
CA ALA A 102 -8.85 4.11 -3.39
C ALA A 102 -8.41 2.88 -2.57
N THR A 103 -7.21 2.36 -2.80
CA THR A 103 -6.74 1.14 -2.15
C THR A 103 -6.49 1.32 -0.65
N PRO A 104 -5.69 2.30 -0.17
CA PRO A 104 -5.57 2.53 1.26
C PRO A 104 -6.89 2.95 1.89
N ALA A 105 -7.70 3.75 1.18
CA ALA A 105 -9.02 4.20 1.64
C ALA A 105 -9.97 3.03 1.96
N ALA A 106 -9.91 1.95 1.22
CA ALA A 106 -10.74 0.78 1.44
C ALA A 106 -10.47 0.04 2.77
N PHE A 107 -9.50 0.46 3.56
CA PHE A 107 -9.28 -0.10 4.89
C PHE A 107 -9.86 0.74 6.02
N TYR A 108 -10.33 1.98 5.73
CA TYR A 108 -10.80 2.90 6.77
C TYR A 108 -12.02 3.74 6.37
N CYS A 109 -12.47 3.76 5.12
CA CYS A 109 -13.55 4.64 4.69
C CYS A 109 -14.66 3.94 3.92
N HIS A 110 -15.83 4.64 3.80
CA HIS A 110 -17.04 4.14 3.19
C HIS A 110 -17.64 5.23 2.30
N GLN A 111 -17.22 5.25 1.03
CA GLN A 111 -17.62 6.30 0.10
C GLN A 111 -18.25 5.72 -1.17
N PRO A 112 -19.34 6.34 -1.68
CA PRO A 112 -19.96 5.93 -2.93
C PRO A 112 -19.06 6.18 -4.14
N SER A 113 -18.01 6.98 -3.98
CA SER A 113 -17.05 7.29 -5.05
C SER A 113 -15.64 7.44 -4.51
N ARG A 114 -14.68 6.77 -5.14
CA ARG A 114 -13.24 6.92 -4.89
C ARG A 114 -12.70 8.33 -5.15
N ASN A 115 -13.48 9.16 -5.84
CA ASN A 115 -13.09 10.54 -6.16
C ASN A 115 -13.49 11.55 -5.06
N ASN A 116 -14.16 11.11 -4.01
CA ASN A 116 -14.53 11.92 -2.86
C ASN A 116 -13.30 12.09 -1.92
N TYR A 117 -12.20 12.60 -2.47
CA TYR A 117 -10.91 12.64 -1.78
C TYR A 117 -10.94 13.38 -0.45
N TYR A 118 -11.69 14.48 -0.36
CA TYR A 118 -11.80 15.22 0.89
C TYR A 118 -12.54 14.43 1.96
N GLU A 119 -13.69 13.87 1.63
CA GLU A 119 -14.52 13.03 2.52
C GLU A 119 -13.76 11.77 2.95
N ILE A 120 -13.00 11.16 2.03
CA ILE A 120 -12.09 10.04 2.35
C ILE A 120 -11.05 10.47 3.37
N GLY A 121 -10.46 11.66 3.21
CA GLY A 121 -9.51 12.22 4.18
C GLY A 121 -10.15 12.54 5.52
N GLU A 122 -11.40 12.96 5.56
CA GLU A 122 -12.16 13.13 6.82
C GLU A 122 -12.37 11.78 7.51
N GLU A 123 -12.71 10.72 6.76
CA GLU A 123 -12.87 9.37 7.31
C GLU A 123 -11.51 8.77 7.76
N LEU A 124 -10.39 9.08 7.08
CA LEU A 124 -9.04 8.76 7.57
C LEU A 124 -8.82 9.29 8.98
N ILE A 125 -9.11 10.58 9.19
CA ILE A 125 -8.95 11.22 10.50
C ILE A 125 -9.91 10.62 11.53
N ALA A 126 -11.14 10.32 11.12
CA ALA A 126 -12.18 9.76 11.99
C ALA A 126 -11.96 8.27 12.33
N SER A 127 -11.17 7.54 11.56
CA SER A 127 -10.86 6.12 11.80
C SER A 127 -10.12 5.88 13.11
N ASP A 128 -9.44 6.89 13.61
CA ASP A 128 -8.62 6.81 14.82
C ASP A 128 -7.51 5.74 14.74
N PHE A 129 -7.05 5.42 13.52
CA PHE A 129 -5.95 4.49 13.31
C PHE A 129 -4.62 5.11 13.73
N ASP A 130 -3.64 4.29 14.02
CA ASP A 130 -2.46 4.68 14.78
C ASP A 130 -1.30 5.16 13.88
N TYR A 131 -1.22 4.65 12.64
CA TYR A 131 -0.13 4.99 11.73
C TYR A 131 -0.59 5.08 10.28
N PHE A 132 -0.44 6.25 9.68
CA PHE A 132 -0.58 6.45 8.24
C PHE A 132 0.74 6.97 7.68
N ALA A 133 1.24 6.36 6.58
CA ALA A 133 2.49 6.80 5.98
C ALA A 133 2.52 6.61 4.45
N GLY A 134 3.02 7.60 3.73
CA GLY A 134 3.14 7.51 2.27
C GLY A 134 3.07 8.86 1.55
N GLY A 135 2.37 8.89 0.42
CA GLY A 135 2.11 10.11 -0.35
C GLY A 135 1.14 11.07 0.36
N ALA A 136 1.08 12.30 -0.12
CA ALA A 136 0.22 13.33 0.45
C ALA A 136 -1.27 13.04 0.23
N LEU A 137 -2.12 13.67 1.03
CA LEU A 137 -3.56 13.65 0.81
C LEU A 137 -3.93 14.47 -0.44
N LEU A 138 -4.73 13.88 -1.32
CA LEU A 138 -5.31 14.58 -2.45
C LEU A 138 -6.42 15.51 -1.98
N LYS A 139 -6.50 16.71 -2.60
CA LYS A 139 -7.53 17.71 -2.31
C LYS A 139 -7.70 18.01 -0.81
N PRO A 140 -6.63 18.32 -0.08
CA PRO A 140 -6.70 18.48 1.38
C PRO A 140 -7.57 19.67 1.83
N GLU A 141 -7.92 20.60 0.94
CA GLU A 141 -8.81 21.73 1.17
C GLU A 141 -10.12 21.62 0.36
N GLY A 142 -10.49 20.41 -0.06
CA GLY A 142 -11.64 20.15 -0.91
C GLY A 142 -11.36 20.40 -2.39
N ALA A 143 -12.34 20.07 -3.24
CA ALA A 143 -12.20 20.21 -4.69
C ALA A 143 -12.00 21.66 -5.15
N ASP A 144 -12.65 22.59 -4.47
CA ASP A 144 -12.64 24.04 -4.78
C ASP A 144 -11.65 24.82 -3.88
N GLY A 145 -10.96 24.17 -2.95
CA GLY A 145 -10.01 24.79 -2.03
C GLY A 145 -10.67 25.67 -0.96
N ASP A 146 -11.91 25.39 -0.60
CA ASP A 146 -12.74 26.18 0.32
C ASP A 146 -13.08 25.46 1.63
N GLN A 147 -12.56 24.24 1.81
CA GLN A 147 -12.73 23.46 3.01
C GLN A 147 -11.55 23.66 3.98
N GLU A 148 -11.76 23.33 5.24
CA GLU A 148 -10.68 23.30 6.22
C GLU A 148 -9.62 22.28 5.83
N ASN A 149 -8.34 22.65 5.94
CA ASN A 149 -7.25 21.77 5.56
C ASN A 149 -7.24 20.48 6.40
N LEU A 150 -7.19 19.33 5.73
CA LEU A 150 -7.23 18.01 6.38
C LEU A 150 -6.06 17.78 7.34
N TYR A 151 -4.89 18.35 7.08
CA TYR A 151 -3.76 18.23 8.00
C TYR A 151 -4.01 18.99 9.30
N ASP A 152 -4.61 20.19 9.22
CA ASP A 152 -5.00 20.94 10.42
C ASP A 152 -6.10 20.20 11.21
N LYS A 153 -7.01 19.51 10.50
CA LYS A 153 -8.03 18.65 11.14
C LYS A 153 -7.39 17.45 11.82
N ALA A 154 -6.40 16.81 11.18
CA ALA A 154 -5.67 15.68 11.74
C ALA A 154 -4.93 16.07 13.02
N GLU A 155 -4.23 17.21 13.03
CA GLU A 155 -3.56 17.73 14.23
C GLU A 155 -4.56 17.98 15.37
N LYS A 156 -5.73 18.57 15.07
CA LYS A 156 -6.80 18.79 16.06
C LYS A 156 -7.39 17.49 16.60
N ALA A 157 -7.37 16.43 15.80
CA ALA A 157 -7.79 15.08 16.19
C ALA A 157 -6.71 14.29 16.95
N GLY A 158 -5.53 14.90 17.16
CA GLY A 158 -4.43 14.32 17.94
C GLY A 158 -3.38 13.59 17.11
N TYR A 159 -3.46 13.64 15.78
CA TYR A 159 -2.38 13.10 14.94
C TYR A 159 -1.14 13.98 15.01
N LYS A 160 0.02 13.35 15.13
CA LYS A 160 1.30 13.97 14.86
C LYS A 160 1.52 13.98 13.36
N VAL A 161 1.28 15.12 12.74
CA VAL A 161 1.53 15.32 11.31
C VAL A 161 3.01 15.55 11.07
N VAL A 162 3.64 14.73 10.24
CA VAL A 162 5.07 14.77 9.95
C VAL A 162 5.27 14.77 8.44
N ASN A 163 6.08 15.69 7.94
CA ASN A 163 6.35 15.84 6.51
C ASN A 163 7.84 16.10 6.20
N THR A 164 8.72 15.83 7.14
CA THR A 164 10.17 15.85 6.93
C THR A 164 10.79 14.55 7.41
N GLN A 165 11.80 14.07 6.68
CA GLN A 165 12.51 12.85 7.04
C GLN A 165 13.19 12.98 8.42
N ALA A 166 13.75 14.15 8.73
CA ALA A 166 14.39 14.40 10.02
C ALA A 166 13.44 14.35 11.23
N GLU A 167 12.15 14.59 11.03
CA GLU A 167 11.11 14.39 12.05
C GLU A 167 10.63 12.96 12.06
N ALA A 168 10.48 12.33 10.87
CA ALA A 168 10.10 10.94 10.73
C ALA A 168 11.08 9.99 11.46
N GLU A 169 12.39 10.27 11.39
CA GLU A 169 13.42 9.52 12.12
C GLU A 169 13.25 9.54 13.65
N LYS A 170 12.55 10.54 14.19
CA LYS A 170 12.30 10.69 15.64
C LYS A 170 11.00 10.06 16.12
N ILE A 171 10.15 9.61 15.19
CA ILE A 171 8.93 8.90 15.53
C ILE A 171 9.31 7.58 16.22
N SER A 172 8.53 7.21 17.22
CA SER A 172 8.72 5.98 18.01
C SER A 172 7.37 5.46 18.52
N SER A 173 7.36 4.32 19.18
CA SER A 173 6.18 3.72 19.84
C SER A 173 5.53 4.60 20.93
N LYS A 174 6.09 5.77 21.24
CA LYS A 174 5.49 6.77 22.15
C LYS A 174 4.53 7.72 21.44
N ASP A 175 4.55 7.72 20.13
CA ASP A 175 3.68 8.56 19.31
C ASP A 175 2.42 7.74 18.97
N GLU A 176 1.31 8.02 19.65
CA GLU A 176 0.08 7.21 19.61
C GLU A 176 -0.65 7.28 18.27
N LYS A 177 -0.55 8.41 17.55
CA LYS A 177 -1.18 8.62 16.24
C LYS A 177 -0.25 9.41 15.34
N VAL A 178 0.10 8.85 14.20
CA VAL A 178 1.04 9.45 13.25
C VAL A 178 0.42 9.54 11.86
N LEU A 179 0.49 10.71 11.26
CA LEU A 179 0.25 10.93 9.83
C LEU A 179 1.55 11.41 9.19
N LEU A 180 2.28 10.48 8.58
CA LEU A 180 3.58 10.71 7.98
C LEU A 180 3.47 10.84 6.47
N VAL A 181 3.68 12.05 5.97
CA VAL A 181 3.72 12.35 4.54
C VAL A 181 5.17 12.43 4.09
N SER A 182 5.48 11.84 2.94
CA SER A 182 6.83 11.91 2.36
C SER A 182 7.30 13.35 2.19
N GLU A 183 8.54 13.63 2.58
CA GLU A 183 9.17 14.94 2.35
C GLU A 183 9.35 15.23 0.85
N LYS A 184 9.61 14.18 0.06
CA LYS A 184 9.75 14.27 -1.38
C LYS A 184 8.52 13.65 -2.04
N LEU A 185 7.81 14.48 -2.75
CA LEU A 185 6.63 14.09 -3.51
C LEU A 185 6.96 14.16 -5.00
N ALA A 186 6.57 13.12 -5.73
CA ALA A 186 6.64 13.01 -7.16
C ALA A 186 5.27 13.30 -7.82
N ASP A 187 5.10 12.88 -9.07
CA ASP A 187 3.86 13.06 -9.80
C ASP A 187 2.63 12.57 -9.03
N GLY A 188 1.59 13.39 -9.00
CA GLY A 188 0.37 13.12 -8.26
C GLY A 188 0.52 13.13 -6.75
N ASP A 189 1.53 13.84 -6.23
CA ASP A 189 1.81 13.94 -4.78
C ASP A 189 2.03 12.58 -4.09
N SER A 190 2.54 11.59 -4.84
CA SER A 190 2.95 10.28 -4.38
C SER A 190 4.43 10.25 -3.96
N ILE A 191 4.93 9.16 -3.35
CA ILE A 191 6.38 9.00 -3.17
C ILE A 191 7.08 8.81 -4.51
N SER A 192 8.38 9.05 -4.59
CA SER A 192 9.16 8.88 -5.83
C SER A 192 9.12 7.43 -6.32
N TYR A 193 9.13 7.22 -7.65
CA TYR A 193 9.41 5.90 -8.22
C TYR A 193 10.80 5.42 -7.80
N GLU A 194 10.98 4.11 -7.66
CA GLU A 194 12.28 3.51 -7.32
C GLU A 194 13.39 3.97 -8.27
N ASN A 195 13.08 4.08 -9.57
CA ASN A 195 14.02 4.55 -10.59
C ASN A 195 14.48 5.99 -10.40
N ASP A 196 13.65 6.84 -9.81
CA ASP A 196 13.85 8.30 -9.70
C ASP A 196 14.22 8.72 -8.28
N ARG A 197 14.21 7.78 -7.34
CA ARG A 197 14.46 8.03 -5.92
C ARG A 197 15.91 8.50 -5.72
N ALA A 198 16.05 9.64 -5.06
CA ALA A 198 17.36 10.20 -4.73
C ALA A 198 18.02 9.42 -3.58
N ASN A 199 19.35 9.45 -3.54
CA ASN A 199 20.10 8.84 -2.44
C ASN A 199 19.70 9.46 -1.09
N GLY A 200 19.28 8.60 -0.15
CA GLY A 200 18.86 8.99 1.19
C GLY A 200 17.38 9.39 1.29
N GLU A 201 16.64 9.37 0.21
CA GLU A 201 15.18 9.47 0.22
C GLU A 201 14.57 8.14 0.70
N TRP A 202 13.58 8.21 1.56
CA TRP A 202 12.92 7.01 2.08
C TRP A 202 12.19 6.22 0.99
N ALA A 203 12.41 4.91 1.03
CA ALA A 203 11.70 3.90 0.26
C ALA A 203 10.44 3.42 0.98
N LEU A 204 9.59 2.66 0.30
CA LEU A 204 8.43 2.03 0.95
C LEU A 204 8.85 1.18 2.17
N ALA A 205 10.01 0.52 2.09
CA ALA A 205 10.58 -0.26 3.18
C ALA A 205 10.85 0.56 4.46
N ASP A 206 11.27 1.82 4.32
CA ASP A 206 11.56 2.69 5.47
C ASP A 206 10.27 3.08 6.22
N TYR A 207 9.18 3.35 5.47
CA TYR A 207 7.86 3.63 6.05
C TYR A 207 7.29 2.40 6.75
N VAL A 208 7.52 1.20 6.23
CA VAL A 208 7.09 -0.07 6.85
C VAL A 208 7.90 -0.35 8.11
N ASP A 209 9.22 -0.16 8.10
CA ASP A 209 10.07 -0.35 9.28
C ASP A 209 9.65 0.60 10.41
N LYS A 210 9.42 1.87 10.07
CA LYS A 210 8.91 2.87 11.02
C LYS A 210 7.52 2.51 11.56
N GLY A 211 6.63 2.00 10.71
CA GLY A 211 5.31 1.53 11.14
C GLY A 211 5.39 0.36 12.12
N ILE A 212 6.29 -0.60 11.88
CA ILE A 212 6.54 -1.69 12.84
C ILE A 212 7.06 -1.14 14.16
N GLU A 213 7.98 -0.16 14.15
CA GLU A 213 8.50 0.48 15.36
C GLU A 213 7.38 1.15 16.18
N VAL A 214 6.44 1.84 15.50
CA VAL A 214 5.32 2.53 16.16
C VAL A 214 4.31 1.54 16.75
N LEU A 215 3.94 0.51 15.98
CA LEU A 215 2.77 -0.34 16.27
C LEU A 215 3.10 -1.57 17.13
N SER A 216 4.38 -1.97 17.26
CA SER A 216 4.74 -3.26 17.85
C SER A 216 4.75 -3.29 19.38
N ASP A 217 4.54 -2.18 20.05
CA ASP A 217 4.48 -2.10 21.52
C ASP A 217 3.08 -2.46 22.09
N ASN A 218 2.07 -2.63 21.25
CA ASN A 218 0.74 -3.02 21.70
C ASN A 218 0.67 -4.51 22.09
N ASP A 219 0.27 -4.79 23.31
CA ASP A 219 0.14 -6.18 23.84
C ASP A 219 -0.89 -7.03 23.07
N LYS A 220 -1.86 -6.42 22.38
CA LYS A 220 -2.79 -7.11 21.50
C LYS A 220 -2.19 -7.44 20.15
N GLY A 221 -1.21 -6.68 19.71
CA GLY A 221 -0.61 -6.72 18.39
C GLY A 221 -1.11 -5.60 17.48
N PHE A 222 -0.77 -5.70 16.22
CA PHE A 222 -1.14 -4.72 15.21
C PHE A 222 -1.55 -5.36 13.89
N PHE A 223 -2.28 -4.61 13.09
CA PHE A 223 -2.53 -4.88 11.69
C PHE A 223 -1.89 -3.76 10.87
N MET A 224 -1.19 -4.12 9.80
CA MET A 224 -0.65 -3.13 8.87
C MET A 224 -0.96 -3.53 7.43
N MET A 225 -1.66 -2.65 6.72
CA MET A 225 -1.83 -2.70 5.28
C MET A 225 -0.68 -1.95 4.62
N VAL A 226 -0.06 -2.55 3.62
CA VAL A 226 1.05 -1.95 2.86
C VAL A 226 0.75 -2.09 1.37
N GLU A 227 0.85 -0.99 0.63
CA GLU A 227 0.58 -0.95 -0.79
C GLU A 227 1.77 -0.43 -1.60
N GLY A 228 2.20 -1.24 -2.59
CA GLY A 228 3.06 -0.79 -3.67
C GLY A 228 2.23 -0.21 -4.83
N GLY A 229 1.50 0.89 -4.58
CA GLY A 229 0.52 1.45 -5.51
C GLY A 229 1.13 1.98 -6.81
N LYS A 230 2.40 2.33 -6.80
CA LYS A 230 3.13 2.79 -8.00
C LYS A 230 3.37 1.66 -9.02
N ILE A 231 3.24 0.39 -8.63
CA ILE A 231 3.27 -0.73 -9.57
C ILE A 231 2.13 -0.58 -10.60
N ASP A 232 0.91 -0.31 -10.13
CA ASP A 232 -0.25 -0.08 -10.98
C ASP A 232 -0.06 1.13 -11.91
N TRP A 233 0.44 2.25 -11.38
CA TRP A 233 0.67 3.45 -12.19
C TRP A 233 1.70 3.23 -13.30
N ALA A 234 2.80 2.52 -13.01
CA ALA A 234 3.78 2.14 -14.01
C ALA A 234 3.19 1.16 -15.05
N CYS A 235 2.32 0.24 -14.62
CA CYS A 235 1.59 -0.67 -15.51
C CYS A 235 0.64 0.10 -16.45
N HIS A 236 -0.07 1.11 -15.97
CA HIS A 236 -0.89 2.02 -16.82
C HIS A 236 -0.03 2.75 -17.87
N GLY A 237 1.20 3.11 -17.52
CA GLY A 237 2.18 3.68 -18.44
C GLY A 237 2.78 2.69 -19.43
N ASN A 238 2.52 1.38 -19.27
CA ASN A 238 3.21 0.30 -19.99
C ASN A 238 4.74 0.39 -19.91
N ASP A 239 5.25 0.88 -18.78
CA ASP A 239 6.68 0.98 -18.50
C ASP A 239 7.16 -0.23 -17.72
N ALA A 240 7.51 -1.29 -18.44
CA ALA A 240 7.90 -2.56 -17.83
C ALA A 240 9.15 -2.44 -16.94
N ALA A 241 10.09 -1.57 -17.26
CA ALA A 241 11.30 -1.39 -16.46
C ALA A 241 10.96 -0.78 -15.09
N THR A 242 10.12 0.24 -15.07
CA THR A 242 9.63 0.84 -13.82
C THR A 242 8.77 -0.14 -13.04
N VAL A 243 7.86 -0.90 -13.69
CA VAL A 243 7.07 -1.96 -13.03
C VAL A 243 7.96 -2.94 -12.27
N PHE A 244 9.04 -3.42 -12.89
CA PHE A 244 9.92 -4.39 -12.22
C PHE A 244 10.62 -3.79 -11.00
N ASN A 245 11.05 -2.53 -11.08
CA ASN A 245 11.68 -1.87 -9.95
C ASN A 245 10.69 -1.52 -8.83
N GLU A 246 9.44 -1.14 -9.15
CA GLU A 246 8.39 -0.95 -8.16
C GLU A 246 8.00 -2.28 -7.46
N VAL A 247 7.96 -3.39 -8.19
CA VAL A 247 7.76 -4.73 -7.58
C VAL A 247 8.93 -5.07 -6.65
N LYS A 248 10.15 -4.68 -7.01
CA LYS A 248 11.32 -4.86 -6.14
C LYS A 248 11.23 -3.98 -4.88
N ASP A 249 10.82 -2.72 -5.00
CA ASP A 249 10.62 -1.82 -3.86
C ASP A 249 9.58 -2.39 -2.87
N MET A 250 8.47 -2.93 -3.41
CA MET A 250 7.49 -3.66 -2.60
C MET A 250 8.09 -4.92 -1.95
N ASP A 251 8.91 -5.68 -2.66
CA ASP A 251 9.57 -6.88 -2.11
C ASP A 251 10.59 -6.53 -1.02
N ASP A 252 11.27 -5.39 -1.13
CA ASP A 252 12.16 -4.88 -0.09
C ASP A 252 11.35 -4.49 1.17
N ALA A 253 10.15 -3.92 1.03
CA ALA A 253 9.23 -3.67 2.13
C ALA A 253 8.70 -4.97 2.76
N ILE A 254 8.35 -5.97 1.93
CA ILE A 254 7.97 -7.31 2.41
C ILE A 254 9.12 -7.96 3.18
N LYS A 255 10.36 -7.74 2.77
CA LYS A 255 11.54 -8.23 3.48
C LYS A 255 11.62 -7.67 4.90
N VAL A 256 11.30 -6.41 5.12
CA VAL A 256 11.25 -5.81 6.46
C VAL A 256 10.22 -6.55 7.33
N ALA A 257 9.01 -6.76 6.82
CA ALA A 257 7.98 -7.53 7.51
C ALA A 257 8.42 -8.99 7.77
N TYR A 258 9.16 -9.60 6.84
CA TYR A 258 9.67 -10.95 6.99
C TYR A 258 10.78 -11.04 8.07
N GLU A 259 11.63 -10.03 8.22
CA GLU A 259 12.60 -9.97 9.33
C GLU A 259 11.88 -9.82 10.69
N PHE A 260 10.75 -9.13 10.76
CA PHE A 260 9.90 -9.11 11.94
C PHE A 260 9.28 -10.50 12.20
N TYR A 261 8.71 -11.15 11.17
CA TYR A 261 8.21 -12.53 11.27
C TYR A 261 9.24 -13.49 11.84
N LYS A 262 10.52 -13.42 11.41
CA LYS A 262 11.58 -14.31 11.94
C LYS A 262 11.78 -14.19 13.44
N LYS A 263 11.50 -13.03 14.01
CA LYS A 263 11.56 -12.80 15.46
C LYS A 263 10.29 -13.29 16.17
N HIS A 264 9.14 -13.28 15.47
CA HIS A 264 7.81 -13.57 15.99
C HIS A 264 7.06 -14.63 15.14
N PRO A 265 7.65 -15.82 14.86
CA PRO A 265 7.15 -16.71 13.80
C PRO A 265 5.84 -17.44 14.13
N LYS A 266 5.37 -17.37 15.37
CA LYS A 266 4.09 -17.99 15.80
C LYS A 266 2.96 -16.98 15.97
N GLU A 267 3.26 -15.71 15.82
CA GLU A 267 2.38 -14.58 16.14
C GLU A 267 2.19 -13.63 14.95
N THR A 268 2.90 -13.87 13.85
CA THR A 268 2.86 -13.02 12.66
C THR A 268 2.30 -13.78 11.46
N LEU A 269 1.36 -13.18 10.77
CA LEU A 269 0.86 -13.60 9.46
C LEU A 269 1.19 -12.53 8.43
N ILE A 270 1.86 -12.90 7.34
CA ILE A 270 2.10 -12.04 6.19
C ILE A 270 1.31 -12.59 5.01
N VAL A 271 0.49 -11.74 4.40
CA VAL A 271 -0.28 -12.04 3.18
C VAL A 271 0.16 -11.09 2.09
N VAL A 272 0.56 -11.61 0.94
CA VAL A 272 0.93 -10.83 -0.24
C VAL A 272 -0.06 -11.16 -1.35
N THR A 273 -0.69 -10.14 -1.91
CA THR A 273 -1.66 -10.29 -3.00
C THR A 273 -1.56 -9.10 -3.95
N ALA A 274 -2.15 -9.23 -5.15
CA ALA A 274 -2.52 -8.09 -5.97
C ALA A 274 -4.04 -7.92 -5.92
N ASP A 275 -4.50 -6.70 -6.11
CA ASP A 275 -5.91 -6.35 -6.16
C ASP A 275 -6.52 -6.64 -7.53
N HIS A 276 -5.83 -6.32 -8.61
CA HIS A 276 -6.21 -6.62 -10.00
C HIS A 276 -4.97 -6.65 -10.92
N GLU A 277 -5.20 -6.98 -12.16
CA GLU A 277 -4.26 -6.91 -13.27
C GLU A 277 -4.28 -5.51 -13.89
N THR A 278 -3.14 -5.01 -14.36
CA THR A 278 -3.01 -3.74 -15.07
C THR A 278 -1.92 -3.86 -16.15
N GLY A 279 -2.19 -3.37 -17.35
CA GLY A 279 -1.22 -3.27 -18.45
C GLY A 279 -0.93 -4.56 -19.22
N GLY A 280 -1.32 -5.73 -18.72
CA GLY A 280 -1.26 -7.01 -19.46
C GLY A 280 0.15 -7.55 -19.68
N ILE A 281 1.08 -7.39 -18.73
CA ILE A 281 2.41 -8.02 -18.83
C ILE A 281 2.27 -9.53 -18.68
N VAL A 282 2.66 -10.27 -19.73
CA VAL A 282 2.65 -11.73 -19.74
C VAL A 282 3.99 -12.26 -20.21
N LEU A 283 4.38 -13.42 -19.69
CA LEU A 283 5.54 -14.16 -20.21
C LEU A 283 5.16 -14.74 -21.57
N GLY A 284 5.91 -14.35 -22.60
CA GLY A 284 5.70 -14.82 -23.96
C GLY A 284 6.51 -16.09 -24.27
N THR A 285 6.32 -16.62 -25.46
CA THR A 285 7.16 -17.68 -26.04
C THR A 285 8.05 -17.08 -27.14
N GLY A 286 9.34 -17.36 -27.13
CA GLY A 286 10.25 -16.87 -28.15
C GLY A 286 11.72 -16.88 -27.69
N LYS A 287 12.60 -16.45 -28.58
CA LYS A 287 13.99 -16.16 -28.20
C LYS A 287 14.03 -14.70 -27.71
N TYR A 288 14.39 -14.56 -26.47
CA TYR A 288 14.71 -13.25 -25.88
C TYR A 288 16.22 -13.08 -26.02
N ALA A 289 16.62 -12.04 -26.76
CA ALA A 289 18.02 -11.70 -26.94
C ALA A 289 18.42 -10.63 -25.94
#